data_af6deda35025c1599d5850483d5e70fc
#
_entry.id   af6deda35025c1599d5850483d5e70fc
#
_cell.length_a   1.000
_cell.length_b   1.000
_cell.length_c   1.000
_cell.angle_alpha   90.00
_cell.angle_beta   90.00
_cell.angle_gamma   90.00
#
_symmetry.space_group_name_H-M   'P 1'
#
loop_
_entity.id
_entity.type
_entity.pdbx_description
1 polymer ?
#
loop_
_entity_poly.entity_id
_entity_poly.type
_entity_poly.pdbx_seq_one_letter_code
_entity_poly.pdbx_strand_id
1 'polypeptide(L)'
;MPPFLELANVNVARGDNVVLHDINLSVETGEHIAILGPNGCGKSTLIKTMTCECYPIVLPGTRVSIFGRERWDLTELKKLLGVVSAELPGRPTLETSGRDAVLTGFFSSSTLWPNLVVTEAMQTRADKVLQQVDAVGIAGKLVGEMSAGQQRRIMIGRALVGSAGMLLLDEPSNALDLAAQADLRALLQRLARQGTGILLITHHIADILPEIDRILMMKDGRIIADGTKRELLTASRLSELFHTEVQLSEREGFFHAW
;
A
#
# COMPACT_ATOMS: atom_id res chain seq x y z
N MET A 1 -14.84 15.67 -0.79
CA MET A 1 -13.58 15.57 -1.58
C MET A 1 -13.84 14.59 -2.70
N PRO A 2 -13.13 14.65 -3.83
CA PRO A 2 -13.26 13.60 -4.83
C PRO A 2 -12.79 12.26 -4.25
N PRO A 3 -13.32 11.12 -4.74
CA PRO A 3 -12.82 9.81 -4.35
C PRO A 3 -11.32 9.68 -4.64
N PHE A 4 -10.63 8.88 -3.84
CA PHE A 4 -9.22 8.57 -4.08
C PHE A 4 -9.04 7.86 -5.43
N LEU A 5 -9.89 6.89 -5.73
CA LEU A 5 -9.80 6.07 -6.93
C LEU A 5 -11.17 5.82 -7.54
N GLU A 6 -11.26 6.00 -8.87
CA GLU A 6 -12.40 5.54 -9.66
C GLU A 6 -11.88 4.79 -10.89
N LEU A 7 -12.22 3.54 -11.00
CA LEU A 7 -11.95 2.68 -12.15
C LEU A 7 -13.29 2.26 -12.76
N ALA A 8 -13.45 2.46 -14.07
CA ALA A 8 -14.61 1.99 -14.80
C ALA A 8 -14.15 1.24 -16.07
N ASN A 9 -14.62 0.01 -16.22
CA ASN A 9 -14.35 -0.89 -17.35
C ASN A 9 -12.85 -1.01 -17.67
N VAL A 10 -12.00 -1.10 -16.62
CA VAL A 10 -10.55 -1.09 -16.78
C VAL A 10 -10.02 -2.46 -17.12
N ASN A 11 -9.38 -2.56 -18.28
CA ASN A 11 -8.63 -3.73 -18.74
C ASN A 11 -7.17 -3.34 -18.89
N VAL A 12 -6.23 -4.14 -18.38
CA VAL A 12 -4.79 -3.86 -18.47
C VAL A 12 -4.06 -5.05 -19.03
N ALA A 13 -3.22 -4.82 -20.03
CA ALA A 13 -2.33 -5.84 -20.59
C ALA A 13 -0.89 -5.67 -20.07
N ARG A 14 -0.17 -6.79 -20.00
CA ARG A 14 1.28 -6.85 -19.80
C ARG A 14 1.89 -7.71 -20.91
N GLY A 15 2.60 -7.06 -21.83
CA GLY A 15 2.93 -7.68 -23.10
C GLY A 15 1.64 -8.04 -23.86
N ASP A 16 1.56 -9.24 -24.37
CA ASP A 16 0.42 -9.72 -25.15
C ASP A 16 -0.73 -10.28 -24.29
N ASN A 17 -0.55 -10.34 -22.96
CA ASN A 17 -1.54 -10.93 -22.07
C ASN A 17 -2.34 -9.86 -21.33
N VAL A 18 -3.67 -9.93 -21.41
CA VAL A 18 -4.57 -9.14 -20.58
C VAL A 18 -4.54 -9.74 -19.16
N VAL A 19 -4.18 -8.93 -18.17
CA VAL A 19 -4.00 -9.33 -16.77
C VAL A 19 -5.13 -8.83 -15.89
N LEU A 20 -5.68 -7.65 -16.19
CA LEU A 20 -6.88 -7.14 -15.52
C LEU A 20 -8.03 -7.11 -16.51
N HIS A 21 -9.18 -7.58 -16.05
CA HIS A 21 -10.37 -7.73 -16.87
C HIS A 21 -11.55 -7.01 -16.23
N ASP A 22 -12.05 -5.98 -16.89
CA ASP A 22 -13.27 -5.27 -16.55
C ASP A 22 -13.33 -4.85 -15.06
N ILE A 23 -12.25 -4.22 -14.59
CA ILE A 23 -12.16 -3.73 -13.22
C ILE A 23 -13.05 -2.50 -13.08
N ASN A 24 -14.00 -2.60 -12.15
CA ASN A 24 -14.85 -1.52 -11.70
C ASN A 24 -14.66 -1.34 -10.19
N LEU A 25 -14.19 -0.17 -9.76
CA LEU A 25 -13.86 0.08 -8.35
C LEU A 25 -13.93 1.58 -8.05
N SER A 26 -14.55 1.93 -6.95
CA SER A 26 -14.46 3.26 -6.35
C SER A 26 -13.98 3.14 -4.91
N VAL A 27 -12.99 3.97 -4.54
CA VAL A 27 -12.44 4.05 -3.17
C VAL A 27 -12.44 5.50 -2.74
N GLU A 28 -13.03 5.78 -1.58
CA GLU A 28 -13.07 7.13 -1.04
C GLU A 28 -11.73 7.55 -0.42
N THR A 29 -11.46 8.85 -0.39
CA THR A 29 -10.27 9.38 0.30
C THR A 29 -10.42 9.16 1.81
N GLY A 30 -9.43 8.53 2.43
CA GLY A 30 -9.45 8.20 3.86
C GLY A 30 -10.11 6.85 4.18
N GLU A 31 -10.67 6.16 3.20
CA GLU A 31 -11.23 4.83 3.38
C GLU A 31 -10.15 3.78 3.72
N HIS A 32 -10.53 2.78 4.52
CA HIS A 32 -9.68 1.64 4.82
C HIS A 32 -10.23 0.40 4.13
N ILE A 33 -9.42 -0.16 3.22
CA ILE A 33 -9.83 -1.28 2.37
C ILE A 33 -8.71 -2.32 2.27
N ALA A 34 -9.05 -3.59 2.23
CA ALA A 34 -8.09 -4.64 1.90
C ALA A 34 -8.47 -5.36 0.60
N ILE A 35 -7.47 -5.63 -0.23
CA ILE A 35 -7.58 -6.42 -1.45
C ILE A 35 -6.92 -7.77 -1.21
N LEU A 36 -7.73 -8.82 -1.22
CA LEU A 36 -7.30 -10.21 -1.03
C LEU A 36 -7.31 -10.97 -2.36
N GLY A 37 -6.38 -11.87 -2.52
CA GLY A 37 -6.38 -12.79 -3.65
C GLY A 37 -5.09 -13.60 -3.73
N PRO A 38 -5.12 -14.76 -4.41
CA PRO A 38 -3.95 -15.60 -4.58
C PRO A 38 -2.83 -14.88 -5.35
N ASN A 39 -1.63 -15.44 -5.28
CA ASN A 39 -0.51 -14.93 -6.08
C ASN A 39 -0.81 -15.06 -7.57
N GLY A 40 -0.42 -14.04 -8.35
CA GLY A 40 -0.66 -14.01 -9.80
C GLY A 40 -2.06 -13.54 -10.22
N CYS A 41 -3.00 -13.27 -9.31
CA CYS A 41 -4.36 -12.84 -9.68
C CYS A 41 -4.47 -11.39 -10.19
N GLY A 42 -3.35 -10.64 -10.32
CA GLY A 42 -3.36 -9.29 -10.89
C GLY A 42 -3.18 -8.15 -9.89
N LYS A 43 -3.04 -8.40 -8.58
CA LYS A 43 -2.90 -7.36 -7.54
C LYS A 43 -1.81 -6.33 -7.83
N SER A 44 -0.60 -6.78 -8.19
CA SER A 44 0.52 -5.88 -8.52
C SER A 44 0.27 -5.07 -9.79
N THR A 45 -0.49 -5.60 -10.76
CA THR A 45 -0.90 -4.84 -11.95
C THR A 45 -1.93 -3.78 -11.58
N LEU A 46 -2.85 -4.08 -10.67
CA LEU A 46 -3.81 -3.11 -10.15
C LEU A 46 -3.09 -1.96 -9.41
N ILE A 47 -2.08 -2.27 -8.56
CA ILE A 47 -1.22 -1.24 -7.93
C ILE A 47 -0.58 -0.35 -8.98
N LYS A 48 0.06 -0.96 -9.99
CA LYS A 48 0.72 -0.21 -11.07
C LYS A 48 -0.23 0.65 -11.89
N THR A 49 -1.50 0.28 -11.96
CA THR A 49 -2.54 1.12 -12.57
C THR A 49 -2.88 2.31 -11.67
N MET A 50 -3.00 2.10 -10.35
CA MET A 50 -3.24 3.17 -9.37
C MET A 50 -2.05 4.12 -9.23
N THR A 51 -0.83 3.67 -9.51
CA THR A 51 0.39 4.50 -9.47
C THR A 51 0.76 5.10 -10.83
N CYS A 52 -0.09 4.94 -11.85
CA CYS A 52 0.15 5.37 -13.23
C CYS A 52 1.40 4.75 -13.88
N GLU A 53 1.82 3.57 -13.43
CA GLU A 53 2.93 2.80 -14.02
C GLU A 53 2.44 1.82 -15.09
N CYS A 54 1.15 1.44 -15.08
CA CYS A 54 0.46 0.68 -16.11
C CYS A 54 -0.77 1.44 -16.56
N TYR A 55 -1.00 1.43 -17.86
CA TYR A 55 -2.15 2.12 -18.47
C TYR A 55 -3.20 1.12 -18.94
N PRO A 56 -4.48 1.46 -18.86
CA PRO A 56 -5.55 0.61 -19.37
C PRO A 56 -5.54 0.54 -20.88
N ILE A 57 -6.09 -0.55 -21.41
CA ILE A 57 -6.49 -0.64 -22.81
C ILE A 57 -7.64 0.35 -23.01
N VAL A 58 -7.50 1.23 -24.00
CA VAL A 58 -8.53 2.25 -24.28
C VAL A 58 -9.71 1.58 -25.01
N LEU A 59 -10.81 1.40 -24.29
CA LEU A 59 -12.07 0.87 -24.78
C LEU A 59 -13.21 1.87 -24.47
N PRO A 60 -14.36 1.80 -25.17
CA PRO A 60 -15.50 2.64 -24.82
C PRO A 60 -15.89 2.48 -23.35
N GLY A 61 -16.00 3.60 -22.62
CA GLY A 61 -16.34 3.62 -21.20
C GLY A 61 -15.19 3.34 -20.25
N THR A 62 -13.95 3.10 -20.73
CA THR A 62 -12.78 2.98 -19.85
C THR A 62 -12.45 4.32 -19.19
N ARG A 63 -12.39 4.33 -17.87
CA ARG A 63 -11.98 5.50 -17.10
C ARG A 63 -11.09 5.10 -15.93
N VAL A 64 -10.01 5.85 -15.73
CA VAL A 64 -9.16 5.81 -14.53
C VAL A 64 -9.05 7.22 -14.00
N SER A 65 -9.55 7.45 -12.80
CA SER A 65 -9.45 8.74 -12.10
C SER A 65 -8.84 8.52 -10.73
N ILE A 66 -7.83 9.30 -10.39
CA ILE A 66 -7.13 9.25 -9.09
C ILE A 66 -7.24 10.64 -8.48
N PHE A 67 -7.78 10.77 -7.26
CA PHE A 67 -8.12 12.06 -6.64
C PHE A 67 -8.89 13.00 -7.58
N GLY A 68 -9.83 12.43 -8.37
CA GLY A 68 -10.66 13.16 -9.32
C GLY A 68 -9.98 13.62 -10.61
N ARG A 69 -8.73 13.19 -10.87
CA ARG A 69 -7.99 13.53 -12.10
C ARG A 69 -7.64 12.29 -12.91
N GLU A 70 -7.75 12.39 -14.23
CA GLU A 70 -7.42 11.30 -15.17
C GLU A 70 -5.96 11.34 -15.63
N ARG A 71 -5.26 12.45 -15.41
CA ARG A 71 -3.85 12.64 -15.76
C ARG A 71 -3.10 13.26 -14.60
N TRP A 72 -1.91 12.73 -14.33
CA TRP A 72 -1.08 13.16 -13.22
C TRP A 72 0.35 13.43 -13.64
N ASP A 73 0.97 14.47 -13.05
CA ASP A 73 2.40 14.49 -12.82
C ASP A 73 2.72 13.46 -11.72
N LEU A 74 3.60 12.49 -12.03
CA LEU A 74 3.92 11.40 -11.09
C LEU A 74 4.55 11.92 -9.79
N THR A 75 5.27 13.04 -9.86
CA THR A 75 5.87 13.66 -8.66
C THR A 75 4.78 14.23 -7.75
N GLU A 76 3.75 14.83 -8.31
CA GLU A 76 2.61 15.33 -7.53
C GLU A 76 1.76 14.19 -6.97
N LEU A 77 1.49 13.15 -7.77
CA LEU A 77 0.73 11.98 -7.30
C LEU A 77 1.41 11.32 -6.10
N LYS A 78 2.71 11.12 -6.15
CA LYS A 78 3.50 10.50 -5.06
C LYS A 78 3.54 11.33 -3.77
N LYS A 79 3.19 12.61 -3.79
CA LYS A 79 3.02 13.42 -2.58
C LYS A 79 1.68 13.16 -1.90
N LEU A 80 0.65 12.80 -2.67
CA LEU A 80 -0.71 12.56 -2.18
C LEU A 80 -0.97 11.08 -1.87
N LEU A 81 -0.29 10.17 -2.59
CA LEU A 81 -0.38 8.73 -2.44
C LEU A 81 0.96 8.17 -1.95
N GLY A 82 1.00 7.76 -0.70
CA GLY A 82 2.13 7.01 -0.17
C GLY A 82 2.09 5.57 -0.64
N VAL A 83 3.19 5.07 -1.20
CA VAL A 83 3.28 3.69 -1.68
C VAL A 83 4.42 2.96 -0.99
N VAL A 84 4.13 1.79 -0.42
CA VAL A 84 5.09 0.88 0.17
C VAL A 84 4.96 -0.46 -0.52
N SER A 85 5.91 -0.79 -1.38
CA SER A 85 5.93 -2.05 -2.13
C SER A 85 6.43 -3.22 -1.28
N ALA A 86 6.10 -4.44 -1.72
CA ALA A 86 6.65 -5.67 -1.15
C ALA A 86 8.18 -5.79 -1.37
N GLU A 87 8.68 -5.17 -2.43
CA GLU A 87 10.09 -5.22 -2.79
C GLU A 87 10.98 -4.51 -1.77
N LEU A 88 12.17 -5.05 -1.54
CA LEU A 88 13.19 -4.41 -0.72
C LEU A 88 13.67 -3.11 -1.38
N PRO A 89 14.11 -2.12 -0.57
CA PRO A 89 14.70 -0.91 -1.11
C PRO A 89 15.89 -1.22 -2.01
N GLY A 90 16.00 -0.53 -3.13
CA GLY A 90 17.15 -0.66 -4.02
C GLY A 90 18.45 -0.18 -3.37
N ARG A 91 19.59 -0.59 -3.95
CA ARG A 91 20.94 -0.29 -3.42
C ARG A 91 21.16 1.18 -3.05
N PRO A 92 20.74 2.20 -3.85
CA PRO A 92 20.96 3.59 -3.46
C PRO A 92 20.25 3.96 -2.15
N THR A 93 19.06 3.41 -1.89
CA THR A 93 18.35 3.63 -0.63
C THR A 93 19.02 2.90 0.54
N LEU A 94 19.56 1.69 0.32
CA LEU A 94 20.26 0.92 1.36
C LEU A 94 21.53 1.63 1.86
N GLU A 95 22.18 2.41 1.02
CA GLU A 95 23.40 3.20 1.32
C GLU A 95 23.07 4.57 1.92
N THR A 96 21.79 4.88 2.18
CA THR A 96 21.30 6.16 2.69
C THR A 96 20.91 6.04 4.17
N SER A 97 21.08 7.09 4.97
CA SER A 97 20.60 7.13 6.35
C SER A 97 19.06 7.01 6.40
N GLY A 98 18.51 6.49 7.51
CA GLY A 98 17.05 6.42 7.68
C GLY A 98 16.37 7.79 7.55
N ARG A 99 16.98 8.84 8.11
CA ARG A 99 16.48 10.21 8.01
C ARG A 99 16.46 10.71 6.57
N ASP A 100 17.57 10.53 5.86
CA ASP A 100 17.67 10.95 4.47
C ASP A 100 16.74 10.11 3.57
N ALA A 101 16.60 8.82 3.84
CA ALA A 101 15.64 7.98 3.14
C ALA A 101 14.19 8.49 3.30
N VAL A 102 13.79 8.96 4.48
CA VAL A 102 12.48 9.63 4.67
C VAL A 102 12.41 10.92 3.86
N LEU A 103 13.45 11.77 3.90
CA LEU A 103 13.50 13.02 3.14
C LEU A 103 13.38 12.82 1.62
N THR A 104 13.89 11.70 1.08
CA THR A 104 13.75 11.39 -0.36
C THR A 104 12.29 11.28 -0.83
N GLY A 105 11.35 11.03 0.09
CA GLY A 105 9.92 10.99 -0.22
C GLY A 105 9.35 12.29 -0.77
N PHE A 106 9.91 13.44 -0.40
CA PHE A 106 9.53 14.74 -0.97
C PHE A 106 9.88 14.87 -2.46
N PHE A 107 10.90 14.16 -2.91
CA PHE A 107 11.49 14.28 -4.24
C PHE A 107 11.17 13.08 -5.13
N SER A 108 10.45 12.09 -4.63
CA SER A 108 10.22 10.81 -5.34
C SER A 108 11.53 10.16 -5.81
N SER A 109 12.62 10.34 -5.07
CA SER A 109 13.97 9.88 -5.39
C SER A 109 14.37 8.70 -4.51
N SER A 110 15.32 7.87 -4.94
CA SER A 110 15.90 6.78 -4.16
C SER A 110 17.02 7.23 -3.22
N THR A 111 17.58 8.41 -3.44
CA THR A 111 18.63 9.02 -2.62
C THR A 111 18.53 10.57 -2.69
N LEU A 112 19.17 11.27 -1.74
CA LEU A 112 19.30 12.72 -1.80
C LEU A 112 20.47 13.09 -2.73
N TRP A 113 20.13 13.49 -3.95
CA TRP A 113 21.12 13.99 -4.89
C TRP A 113 21.60 15.39 -4.49
N PRO A 114 22.87 15.80 -4.78
CA PRO A 114 23.43 17.08 -4.40
C PRO A 114 22.67 18.31 -4.92
N ASN A 115 21.89 18.15 -5.98
CA ASN A 115 21.06 19.22 -6.57
C ASN A 115 19.69 19.37 -5.90
N LEU A 116 19.32 18.48 -4.96
CA LEU A 116 18.05 18.55 -4.23
C LEU A 116 18.21 19.48 -3.02
N VAL A 117 17.36 20.49 -2.94
CA VAL A 117 17.38 21.46 -1.85
C VAL A 117 16.41 21.00 -0.75
N VAL A 118 16.96 20.57 0.38
CA VAL A 118 16.17 20.21 1.57
C VAL A 118 15.97 21.48 2.42
N THR A 119 14.71 21.90 2.54
CA THR A 119 14.36 23.07 3.36
C THR A 119 14.22 22.69 4.84
N GLU A 120 14.27 23.70 5.73
CA GLU A 120 14.04 23.50 7.17
C GLU A 120 12.64 22.92 7.46
N ALA A 121 11.63 23.35 6.70
CA ALA A 121 10.27 22.79 6.81
C ALA A 121 10.23 21.30 6.47
N MET A 122 10.96 20.85 5.44
CA MET A 122 11.10 19.44 5.09
C MET A 122 11.80 18.65 6.18
N GLN A 123 12.86 19.21 6.79
CA GLN A 123 13.57 18.59 7.91
C GLN A 123 12.65 18.41 9.11
N THR A 124 11.94 19.46 9.51
CA THR A 124 10.97 19.43 10.61
C THR A 124 9.86 18.40 10.34
N ARG A 125 9.36 18.32 9.12
CA ARG A 125 8.34 17.33 8.75
C ARG A 125 8.89 15.91 8.80
N ALA A 126 10.11 15.67 8.32
CA ALA A 126 10.76 14.35 8.40
C ALA A 126 10.94 13.90 9.84
N ASP A 127 11.36 14.79 10.75
CA ASP A 127 11.51 14.46 12.17
C ASP A 127 10.18 14.10 12.84
N LYS A 128 9.09 14.81 12.51
CA LYS A 128 7.72 14.46 12.96
C LYS A 128 7.29 13.09 12.44
N VAL A 129 7.58 12.79 11.18
CA VAL A 129 7.23 11.50 10.59
C VAL A 129 8.05 10.36 11.19
N LEU A 130 9.35 10.57 11.45
CA LEU A 130 10.20 9.59 12.16
C LEU A 130 9.64 9.27 13.56
N GLN A 131 9.11 10.27 14.27
CA GLN A 131 8.40 10.05 15.54
C GLN A 131 7.11 9.23 15.32
N GLN A 132 6.33 9.59 14.30
CA GLN A 132 5.06 8.93 13.98
C GLN A 132 5.23 7.44 13.65
N VAL A 133 6.34 7.06 13.01
CA VAL A 133 6.66 5.68 12.65
C VAL A 133 7.59 4.96 13.63
N ASP A 134 7.84 5.53 14.82
CA ASP A 134 8.75 4.99 15.85
C ASP A 134 10.16 4.68 15.31
N ALA A 135 10.72 5.58 14.52
CA ALA A 135 12.01 5.37 13.85
C ALA A 135 13.10 6.38 14.28
N VAL A 136 12.86 7.23 15.29
CA VAL A 136 13.82 8.24 15.75
C VAL A 136 15.17 7.61 16.14
N GLY A 137 15.13 6.50 16.92
CA GLY A 137 16.36 5.85 17.41
C GLY A 137 17.19 5.17 16.32
N ILE A 138 16.65 5.01 15.11
CA ILE A 138 17.33 4.39 13.97
C ILE A 138 17.58 5.36 12.82
N ALA A 139 17.17 6.62 12.95
CA ALA A 139 17.22 7.62 11.88
C ALA A 139 18.63 7.87 11.34
N GLY A 140 19.66 7.73 12.18
CA GLY A 140 21.07 7.90 11.78
C GLY A 140 21.74 6.64 11.20
N LYS A 141 21.11 5.45 11.29
CA LYS A 141 21.66 4.22 10.72
C LYS A 141 21.46 4.18 9.20
N LEU A 142 22.35 3.49 8.48
CA LEU A 142 22.12 3.17 7.08
C LEU A 142 20.94 2.20 6.97
N VAL A 143 20.08 2.39 5.97
CA VAL A 143 18.92 1.51 5.76
C VAL A 143 19.35 0.06 5.58
N GLY A 144 20.47 -0.20 4.92
CA GLY A 144 21.04 -1.54 4.73
C GLY A 144 21.51 -2.24 6.01
N GLU A 145 21.72 -1.49 7.11
CA GLU A 145 22.13 -2.02 8.42
C GLU A 145 20.93 -2.29 9.35
N MET A 146 19.72 -1.97 8.88
CA MET A 146 18.48 -2.12 9.63
C MET A 146 17.90 -3.52 9.46
N SER A 147 17.18 -4.01 10.48
CA SER A 147 16.33 -5.20 10.32
C SER A 147 15.19 -4.92 9.32
N ALA A 148 14.60 -5.98 8.75
CA ALA A 148 13.50 -5.85 7.80
C ALA A 148 12.33 -5.00 8.36
N GLY A 149 11.97 -5.18 9.64
CA GLY A 149 10.95 -4.39 10.30
C GLY A 149 11.35 -2.90 10.44
N GLN A 150 12.60 -2.61 10.75
CA GLN A 150 13.13 -1.26 10.81
C GLN A 150 13.12 -0.59 9.42
N GLN A 151 13.56 -1.31 8.39
CA GLN A 151 13.48 -0.83 7.00
C GLN A 151 12.03 -0.52 6.60
N ARG A 152 11.08 -1.40 6.96
CA ARG A 152 9.65 -1.21 6.67
C ARG A 152 9.12 0.07 7.30
N ARG A 153 9.47 0.36 8.57
CA ARG A 153 9.09 1.63 9.24
C ARG A 153 9.66 2.86 8.52
N ILE A 154 10.92 2.83 8.09
CA ILE A 154 11.52 3.91 7.31
C ILE A 154 10.81 4.09 5.97
N MET A 155 10.46 3.01 5.26
CA MET A 155 9.75 3.11 3.99
C MET A 155 8.33 3.64 4.15
N ILE A 156 7.63 3.29 5.24
CA ILE A 156 6.34 3.91 5.59
C ILE A 156 6.53 5.41 5.89
N GLY A 157 7.55 5.78 6.67
CA GLY A 157 7.89 7.18 6.91
C GLY A 157 8.15 7.96 5.63
N ARG A 158 8.93 7.38 4.72
CA ARG A 158 9.19 7.96 3.39
C ARG A 158 7.90 8.17 2.58
N ALA A 159 6.97 7.22 2.65
CA ALA A 159 5.67 7.32 1.99
C ALA A 159 4.77 8.42 2.58
N LEU A 160 4.88 8.69 3.88
CA LEU A 160 4.03 9.65 4.61
C LEU A 160 4.57 11.09 4.61
N VAL A 161 5.86 11.30 4.28
CA VAL A 161 6.50 12.60 4.47
C VAL A 161 5.91 13.69 3.57
N GLY A 162 5.40 13.33 2.38
CA GLY A 162 4.72 14.22 1.45
C GLY A 162 3.29 14.62 1.84
N SER A 163 2.80 14.23 3.04
CA SER A 163 1.42 14.44 3.49
C SER A 163 0.39 13.59 2.73
N ALA A 164 0.75 12.35 2.43
CA ALA A 164 -0.15 11.40 1.79
C ALA A 164 -1.42 11.20 2.62
N GLY A 165 -2.58 11.42 1.99
CA GLY A 165 -3.89 11.14 2.57
C GLY A 165 -4.28 9.66 2.47
N MET A 166 -3.62 8.93 1.56
CA MET A 166 -3.79 7.49 1.34
C MET A 166 -2.43 6.79 1.37
N LEU A 167 -2.37 5.64 2.03
CA LEU A 167 -1.22 4.76 2.09
C LEU A 167 -1.57 3.43 1.42
N LEU A 168 -0.93 3.15 0.30
CA LEU A 168 -1.01 1.89 -0.42
C LEU A 168 0.11 0.98 0.06
N LEU A 169 -0.25 -0.19 0.56
CA LEU A 169 0.67 -1.18 1.12
C LEU A 169 0.54 -2.47 0.33
N ASP A 170 1.62 -2.89 -0.33
CA ASP A 170 1.69 -4.14 -1.07
C ASP A 170 2.46 -5.16 -0.26
N GLU A 171 1.75 -6.18 0.26
CA GLU A 171 2.31 -7.28 1.05
C GLU A 171 3.29 -6.78 2.14
N PRO A 172 2.88 -5.84 3.01
CA PRO A 172 3.81 -5.12 3.88
C PRO A 172 4.46 -5.99 4.96
N SER A 173 3.88 -7.14 5.29
CA SER A 173 4.40 -8.08 6.29
C SER A 173 5.37 -9.13 5.74
N ASN A 174 5.54 -9.19 4.40
CA ASN A 174 6.44 -10.15 3.78
C ASN A 174 7.87 -10.02 4.33
N ALA A 175 8.50 -11.16 4.58
CA ALA A 175 9.85 -11.29 5.14
C ALA A 175 10.03 -10.73 6.56
N LEU A 176 8.94 -10.42 7.29
CA LEU A 176 8.98 -10.01 8.68
C LEU A 176 8.78 -11.21 9.61
N ASP A 177 9.51 -11.24 10.72
CA ASP A 177 9.23 -12.15 11.83
C ASP A 177 7.94 -11.75 12.58
N LEU A 178 7.46 -12.63 13.46
CA LEU A 178 6.19 -12.44 14.17
C LEU A 178 6.16 -11.14 15.00
N ALA A 179 7.28 -10.76 15.62
CA ALA A 179 7.36 -9.54 16.42
C ALA A 179 7.28 -8.30 15.53
N ALA A 180 8.05 -8.27 14.42
CA ALA A 180 8.01 -7.19 13.46
C ALA A 180 6.64 -7.06 12.75
N GLN A 181 5.95 -8.19 12.49
CA GLN A 181 4.56 -8.17 11.98
C GLN A 181 3.60 -7.54 12.99
N ALA A 182 3.70 -7.90 14.27
CA ALA A 182 2.86 -7.31 15.33
C ALA A 182 3.10 -5.80 15.44
N ASP A 183 4.36 -5.39 15.46
CA ASP A 183 4.77 -3.97 15.48
C ASP A 183 4.26 -3.20 14.26
N LEU A 184 4.34 -3.81 13.07
CA LEU A 184 3.81 -3.21 11.84
C LEU A 184 2.31 -3.00 11.93
N ARG A 185 1.54 -4.01 12.35
CA ARG A 185 0.10 -3.90 12.54
C ARG A 185 -0.27 -2.79 13.53
N ALA A 186 0.42 -2.71 14.66
CA ALA A 186 0.20 -1.65 15.64
C ALA A 186 0.50 -0.25 15.07
N LEU A 187 1.55 -0.10 14.26
CA LEU A 187 1.86 1.15 13.55
C LEU A 187 0.73 1.51 12.58
N LEU A 188 0.30 0.58 11.72
CA LEU A 188 -0.74 0.83 10.72
C LEU A 188 -2.09 1.17 11.36
N GLN A 189 -2.46 0.53 12.48
CA GLN A 189 -3.64 0.89 13.26
C GLN A 189 -3.58 2.34 13.77
N ARG A 190 -2.43 2.76 14.31
CA ARG A 190 -2.26 4.17 14.74
C ARG A 190 -2.45 5.14 13.57
N LEU A 191 -1.85 4.84 12.41
CA LEU A 191 -1.98 5.67 11.21
C LEU A 191 -3.43 5.76 10.74
N ALA A 192 -4.15 4.63 10.70
CA ALA A 192 -5.56 4.59 10.36
C ALA A 192 -6.41 5.46 11.30
N ARG A 193 -6.21 5.32 12.61
CA ARG A 193 -6.93 6.12 13.63
C ARG A 193 -6.58 7.61 13.58
N GLN A 194 -5.43 7.97 13.02
CA GLN A 194 -5.01 9.37 12.78
C GLN A 194 -5.56 9.93 11.46
N GLY A 195 -6.37 9.16 10.72
CA GLY A 195 -7.05 9.60 9.49
C GLY A 195 -6.26 9.36 8.20
N THR A 196 -5.17 8.59 8.24
CA THR A 196 -4.52 8.12 7.01
C THR A 196 -5.33 6.97 6.42
N GLY A 197 -5.89 7.14 5.22
CA GLY A 197 -6.57 6.06 4.50
C GLY A 197 -5.60 4.92 4.20
N ILE A 198 -6.06 3.67 4.34
CA ILE A 198 -5.22 2.48 4.12
C ILE A 198 -5.83 1.61 3.03
N LEU A 199 -5.07 1.42 1.94
CA LEU A 199 -5.33 0.41 0.94
C LEU A 199 -4.27 -0.70 1.11
N LEU A 200 -4.70 -1.79 1.74
CA LEU A 200 -3.84 -2.94 2.02
C LEU A 200 -4.03 -4.00 0.94
N ILE A 201 -2.97 -4.43 0.31
CA ILE A 201 -2.97 -5.57 -0.60
C ILE A 201 -2.18 -6.68 0.05
N THR A 202 -2.83 -7.82 0.24
CA THR A 202 -2.20 -8.97 0.91
C THR A 202 -2.85 -10.29 0.51
N HIS A 203 -2.14 -11.37 0.74
CA HIS A 203 -2.70 -12.74 0.76
C HIS A 203 -2.72 -13.29 2.21
N HIS A 204 -2.22 -12.51 3.19
CA HIS A 204 -2.21 -12.89 4.59
C HIS A 204 -3.42 -12.29 5.33
N ILE A 205 -4.34 -13.14 5.76
CA ILE A 205 -5.56 -12.71 6.46
C ILE A 205 -5.24 -11.98 7.76
N ALA A 206 -4.17 -12.40 8.47
CA ALA A 206 -3.73 -11.79 9.74
C ALA A 206 -3.23 -10.35 9.61
N ASP A 207 -2.99 -9.85 8.39
CA ASP A 207 -2.59 -8.45 8.18
C ASP A 207 -3.78 -7.49 8.12
N ILE A 208 -5.00 -8.01 7.97
CA ILE A 208 -6.21 -7.20 7.89
C ILE A 208 -6.48 -6.59 9.26
N LEU A 209 -6.34 -5.27 9.34
CA LEU A 209 -6.52 -4.51 10.58
C LEU A 209 -7.99 -4.49 11.01
N PRO A 210 -8.27 -4.34 12.32
CA PRO A 210 -9.63 -4.10 12.80
C PRO A 210 -10.31 -2.89 12.15
N GLU A 211 -9.56 -1.85 11.84
CA GLU A 211 -10.01 -0.61 11.21
C GLU A 211 -10.44 -0.78 9.74
N ILE A 212 -10.00 -1.84 9.07
CA ILE A 212 -10.41 -2.17 7.70
C ILE A 212 -11.75 -2.88 7.76
N ASP A 213 -12.79 -2.27 7.19
CA ASP A 213 -14.13 -2.87 7.16
C ASP A 213 -14.55 -3.35 5.76
N ARG A 214 -13.98 -2.80 4.69
CA ARG A 214 -14.26 -3.21 3.31
C ARG A 214 -13.18 -4.10 2.75
N ILE A 215 -13.61 -5.22 2.17
CA ILE A 215 -12.74 -6.23 1.55
C ILE A 215 -13.09 -6.37 0.07
N LEU A 216 -12.08 -6.40 -0.76
CA LEU A 216 -12.18 -6.84 -2.15
C LEU A 216 -11.53 -8.20 -2.30
N MET A 217 -12.17 -9.10 -3.01
CA MET A 217 -11.58 -10.38 -3.42
C MET A 217 -11.25 -10.35 -4.90
N MET A 218 -9.99 -10.61 -5.22
CA MET A 218 -9.51 -10.68 -6.61
C MET A 218 -9.14 -12.11 -6.99
N LYS A 219 -9.56 -12.51 -8.19
CA LYS A 219 -9.21 -13.80 -8.80
C LYS A 219 -9.15 -13.63 -10.32
N ASP A 220 -8.15 -14.23 -10.94
CA ASP A 220 -8.00 -14.27 -12.41
C ASP A 220 -8.17 -12.90 -13.08
N GLY A 221 -7.55 -11.85 -12.49
CA GLY A 221 -7.60 -10.49 -13.01
C GLY A 221 -8.95 -9.76 -12.83
N ARG A 222 -9.87 -10.29 -12.02
CA ARG A 222 -11.20 -9.71 -11.77
C ARG A 222 -11.44 -9.46 -10.31
N ILE A 223 -12.26 -8.47 -9.99
CA ILE A 223 -12.86 -8.33 -8.65
C ILE A 223 -14.08 -9.26 -8.65
N ILE A 224 -14.03 -10.31 -7.83
CA ILE A 224 -15.09 -11.32 -7.73
C ILE A 224 -16.04 -11.08 -6.57
N ALA A 225 -15.62 -10.28 -5.59
CA ALA A 225 -16.46 -9.84 -4.49
C ALA A 225 -15.96 -8.50 -3.93
N ASP A 226 -16.89 -7.66 -3.50
CA ASP A 226 -16.70 -6.38 -2.81
C ASP A 226 -17.77 -6.28 -1.71
N GLY A 227 -17.37 -6.13 -0.47
CA GLY A 227 -18.29 -6.12 0.65
C GLY A 227 -17.61 -5.93 1.98
N THR A 228 -18.39 -6.04 3.06
CA THR A 228 -17.86 -5.87 4.42
C THR A 228 -16.98 -7.04 4.84
N LYS A 229 -16.07 -6.76 5.77
CA LYS A 229 -15.20 -7.76 6.37
C LYS A 229 -15.99 -8.97 6.90
N ARG A 230 -17.13 -8.73 7.55
CA ARG A 230 -17.99 -9.81 8.10
C ARG A 230 -18.63 -10.69 7.03
N GLU A 231 -18.99 -10.11 5.89
CA GLU A 231 -19.61 -10.85 4.79
C GLU A 231 -18.59 -11.68 4.01
N LEU A 232 -17.37 -11.18 3.87
CA LEU A 232 -16.39 -11.77 2.98
C LEU A 232 -15.35 -12.64 3.70
N LEU A 233 -14.92 -12.32 4.92
CA LEU A 233 -13.99 -13.17 5.67
C LEU A 233 -14.73 -14.32 6.35
N THR A 234 -15.14 -15.31 5.56
CA THR A 234 -15.72 -16.57 6.02
C THR A 234 -14.86 -17.73 5.54
N ALA A 235 -14.85 -18.84 6.29
CA ALA A 235 -14.09 -20.04 5.92
C ALA A 235 -14.45 -20.53 4.50
N SER A 236 -15.74 -20.55 4.14
CA SER A 236 -16.22 -20.97 2.82
C SER A 236 -15.68 -20.09 1.69
N ARG A 237 -15.79 -18.74 1.80
CA ARG A 237 -15.33 -17.83 0.75
C ARG A 237 -13.81 -17.84 0.60
N LEU A 238 -13.07 -17.94 1.72
CA LEU A 238 -11.62 -18.04 1.68
C LEU A 238 -11.17 -19.36 1.07
N SER A 239 -11.86 -20.48 1.39
CA SER A 239 -11.58 -21.79 0.77
C SER A 239 -11.79 -21.75 -0.74
N GLU A 240 -12.85 -21.09 -1.21
CA GLU A 240 -13.12 -20.91 -2.64
C GLU A 240 -12.07 -19.99 -3.31
N LEU A 241 -11.70 -18.89 -2.66
CA LEU A 241 -10.71 -17.94 -3.19
C LEU A 241 -9.33 -18.58 -3.34
N PHE A 242 -8.88 -19.30 -2.31
CA PHE A 242 -7.52 -19.86 -2.26
C PHE A 242 -7.41 -21.30 -2.74
N HIS A 243 -8.54 -21.94 -3.11
CA HIS A 243 -8.60 -23.36 -3.55
C HIS A 243 -7.99 -24.34 -2.54
N THR A 244 -8.20 -24.08 -1.26
CA THR A 244 -7.77 -24.93 -0.15
C THR A 244 -8.79 -24.86 0.98
N GLU A 245 -8.90 -25.91 1.78
CA GLU A 245 -9.72 -25.83 2.99
C GLU A 245 -9.11 -24.81 3.96
N VAL A 246 -9.92 -23.85 4.40
CA VAL A 246 -9.52 -22.78 5.32
C VAL A 246 -10.39 -22.84 6.54
N GLN A 247 -9.77 -22.88 7.71
CA GLN A 247 -10.43 -22.61 8.98
C GLN A 247 -10.13 -21.18 9.41
N LEU A 248 -11.09 -20.54 10.07
CA LEU A 248 -10.99 -19.12 10.42
C LEU A 248 -11.39 -18.91 11.88
N SER A 249 -10.61 -18.10 12.57
CA SER A 249 -10.98 -17.57 13.89
C SER A 249 -10.84 -16.06 13.91
N GLU A 250 -11.60 -15.40 14.79
CA GLU A 250 -11.51 -13.97 15.07
C GLU A 250 -11.13 -13.75 16.51
N ARG A 251 -10.16 -12.88 16.72
CA ARG A 251 -9.77 -12.41 18.06
C ARG A 251 -9.46 -10.92 18.02
N GLU A 252 -10.16 -10.13 18.82
CA GLU A 252 -9.94 -8.69 18.98
C GLU A 252 -10.03 -7.93 17.62
N GLY A 253 -10.89 -8.39 16.70
CA GLY A 253 -11.06 -7.81 15.37
C GLY A 253 -10.02 -8.25 14.33
N PHE A 254 -9.03 -9.06 14.73
CA PHE A 254 -8.10 -9.72 13.80
C PHE A 254 -8.60 -11.10 13.42
N PHE A 255 -8.42 -11.46 12.17
CA PHE A 255 -8.74 -12.78 11.64
C PHE A 255 -7.48 -13.62 11.47
N HIS A 256 -7.58 -14.89 11.81
CA HIS A 256 -6.53 -15.88 11.63
C HIS A 256 -7.07 -17.03 10.83
N ALA A 257 -6.34 -17.41 9.77
CA ALA A 257 -6.68 -18.51 8.89
C ALA A 257 -5.58 -19.57 8.92
N TRP A 258 -5.98 -20.89 8.89
CA TRP A 258 -5.05 -22.03 8.84
C TRP A 258 -5.65 -23.18 8.05
#